data_ad5b01670b048deccb4324b26ea0c5e6
#
_entry.id   ad5b01670b048deccb4324b26ea0c5e6
#
_cell.length_a   1.000
_cell.length_b   1.000
_cell.length_c   1.000
_cell.angle_alpha   90.00
_cell.angle_beta   90.00
_cell.angle_gamma   90.00
#
_symmetry.space_group_name_H-M   'P 1'
#
loop_
_entity.id
_entity.type
_entity.pdbx_description
1 polymer ?
#
loop_
_entity_poly.entity_id
_entity_poly.type
_entity_poly.pdbx_seq_one_letter_code
_entity_poly.pdbx_strand_id
1 'polypeptide(L)'
;MVKVLNSRELRSIDLKSIPDAVILAFNTLIVKNWSGKASEFKQSDVIAYVASEGLTEEEVIKNHWLDVEPLYRENGFDVKYVRCPEGNKFVFWKAY
;
A
#
# COMPACT_ATOMS: atom_id res chain seq x y z
N MET A 1 -5.13 12.33 9.39
CA MET A 1 -3.97 11.98 8.60
C MET A 1 -3.54 10.55 8.82
N VAL A 2 -3.21 9.87 7.75
CA VAL A 2 -2.78 8.48 7.85
C VAL A 2 -1.30 8.42 8.07
N LYS A 3 -0.87 7.62 9.06
CA LYS A 3 0.54 7.47 9.33
C LYS A 3 0.94 6.04 9.41
N VAL A 4 2.01 5.71 8.73
CA VAL A 4 2.58 4.39 8.78
C VAL A 4 3.94 4.46 9.45
N LEU A 5 4.60 5.59 9.35
CA LEU A 5 5.95 5.74 9.86
C LEU A 5 6.04 6.92 10.81
N ASN A 6 7.13 7.00 11.54
CA ASN A 6 7.35 8.09 12.47
C ASN A 6 8.34 9.08 11.85
N SER A 7 8.62 10.14 12.57
CA SER A 7 9.44 11.22 12.04
C SER A 7 10.85 10.80 11.69
N ARG A 8 11.38 9.83 12.40
CA ARG A 8 12.71 9.38 12.11
C ARG A 8 12.83 8.75 10.74
N GLU A 9 11.75 8.09 10.34
CA GLU A 9 11.74 7.40 9.07
C GLU A 9 11.60 8.32 7.89
N LEU A 10 11.27 9.55 8.16
CA LEU A 10 11.15 10.50 7.09
C LEU A 10 12.47 10.75 6.39
N ARG A 11 13.57 10.38 7.05
CA ARG A 11 14.84 10.53 6.40
C ARG A 11 14.95 9.65 5.19
N SER A 12 14.17 8.61 5.23
CA SER A 12 14.18 7.71 4.11
C SER A 12 13.47 8.33 2.96
N ILE A 13 13.22 9.56 3.26
CA ILE A 13 12.76 10.28 2.21
C ILE A 13 11.82 10.04 1.17
N ASP A 14 12.03 9.12 0.36
CA ASP A 14 11.17 8.84 -0.73
C ASP A 14 9.80 8.55 -0.22
N LEU A 15 9.74 8.18 1.04
CA LEU A 15 8.46 7.83 1.61
C LEU A 15 7.52 9.00 1.66
N LYS A 16 8.05 10.18 1.81
CA LYS A 16 7.20 11.35 1.91
C LYS A 16 6.54 11.69 0.59
N SER A 17 6.98 11.07 -0.48
CA SER A 17 6.36 11.33 -1.76
C SER A 17 5.11 10.49 -1.98
N ILE A 18 4.80 9.58 -1.06
CA ILE A 18 3.59 8.77 -1.17
C ILE A 18 2.43 9.51 -0.52
N PRO A 19 1.39 9.87 -1.28
CA PRO A 19 0.26 10.62 -0.72
C PRO A 19 -0.51 9.83 0.32
N ASP A 20 -1.12 10.56 1.25
CA ASP A 20 -1.97 9.93 2.26
C ASP A 20 -3.08 9.10 1.62
N ALA A 21 -3.59 9.51 0.47
CA ALA A 21 -4.65 8.77 -0.20
C ALA A 21 -4.21 7.36 -0.56
N VAL A 22 -2.94 7.18 -0.95
CA VAL A 22 -2.42 5.87 -1.29
C VAL A 22 -2.29 5.02 -0.03
N ILE A 23 -1.75 5.61 1.04
CA ILE A 23 -1.61 4.89 2.30
C ILE A 23 -2.98 4.50 2.83
N LEU A 24 -3.94 5.40 2.74
CA LEU A 24 -5.29 5.12 3.19
C LEU A 24 -5.93 4.00 2.38
N ALA A 25 -5.66 3.97 1.07
CA ALA A 25 -6.16 2.90 0.22
C ALA A 25 -5.66 1.54 0.69
N PHE A 26 -4.35 1.43 0.95
CA PHE A 26 -3.78 0.19 1.43
C PHE A 26 -4.33 -0.19 2.80
N ASN A 27 -4.38 0.77 3.73
CA ASN A 27 -4.91 0.49 5.06
C ASN A 27 -6.34 -0.01 5.00
N THR A 28 -7.17 0.64 4.18
CA THR A 28 -8.58 0.28 4.05
C THR A 28 -8.72 -1.13 3.46
N LEU A 29 -7.96 -1.42 2.42
CA LEU A 29 -8.06 -2.72 1.77
C LEU A 29 -7.50 -3.83 2.65
N ILE A 30 -6.46 -3.55 3.42
CA ILE A 30 -5.92 -4.52 4.35
C ILE A 30 -6.99 -4.91 5.37
N VAL A 31 -7.66 -3.92 5.95
CA VAL A 31 -8.69 -4.20 6.95
C VAL A 31 -9.89 -4.89 6.32
N LYS A 32 -10.31 -4.41 5.16
CA LYS A 32 -11.49 -4.94 4.49
C LYS A 32 -11.32 -6.42 4.12
N ASN A 33 -10.12 -6.80 3.74
CA ASN A 33 -9.86 -8.16 3.26
C ASN A 33 -9.15 -9.04 4.28
N TRP A 34 -9.09 -8.60 5.53
CA TRP A 34 -8.37 -9.34 6.56
C TRP A 34 -9.09 -10.62 6.92
N SER A 35 -8.39 -11.74 6.78
CA SER A 35 -8.97 -13.05 7.02
C SER A 35 -8.69 -13.59 8.43
N GLY A 36 -7.98 -12.82 9.24
CA GLY A 36 -7.52 -13.28 10.52
C GLY A 36 -6.05 -13.65 10.50
N LYS A 37 -5.51 -13.90 9.31
CA LYS A 37 -4.10 -14.24 9.14
C LYS A 37 -3.45 -13.35 8.11
N ALA A 38 -4.17 -12.99 7.08
CA ALA A 38 -3.60 -12.22 5.99
C ALA A 38 -4.67 -11.42 5.28
N SER A 39 -4.24 -10.49 4.45
CA SER A 39 -5.13 -9.74 3.60
C SER A 39 -4.57 -9.79 2.19
N GLU A 40 -5.44 -10.07 1.23
CA GLU A 40 -5.02 -10.15 -0.17
C GLU A 40 -6.00 -9.36 -1.01
N PHE A 41 -5.49 -8.52 -1.90
CA PHE A 41 -6.33 -7.72 -2.78
C PHE A 41 -5.54 -7.38 -4.03
N LYS A 42 -6.26 -7.03 -5.08
CA LYS A 42 -5.64 -6.75 -6.37
C LYS A 42 -5.11 -5.33 -6.44
N GLN A 43 -4.08 -5.14 -7.25
CA GLN A 43 -3.56 -3.81 -7.50
C GLN A 43 -4.67 -2.91 -8.08
N SER A 44 -5.55 -3.47 -8.91
CA SER A 44 -6.65 -2.70 -9.48
C SER A 44 -7.59 -2.15 -8.42
N ASP A 45 -7.70 -2.84 -7.28
CA ASP A 45 -8.52 -2.34 -6.18
C ASP A 45 -7.89 -1.11 -5.57
N VAL A 46 -6.57 -1.10 -5.45
CA VAL A 46 -5.86 0.06 -4.94
C VAL A 46 -6.03 1.23 -5.90
N ILE A 47 -5.87 0.97 -7.18
CA ILE A 47 -6.00 2.00 -8.21
C ILE A 47 -7.40 2.60 -8.19
N ALA A 48 -8.42 1.74 -8.08
CA ALA A 48 -9.80 2.21 -8.04
C ALA A 48 -10.04 3.11 -6.82
N TYR A 49 -9.45 2.74 -5.69
CA TYR A 49 -9.61 3.55 -4.49
C TYR A 49 -8.97 4.92 -4.65
N VAL A 50 -7.72 4.96 -5.09
CA VAL A 50 -7.03 6.23 -5.23
C VAL A 50 -7.64 7.09 -6.33
N ALA A 51 -8.23 6.46 -7.34
CA ALA A 51 -8.93 7.20 -8.39
C ALA A 51 -10.11 7.97 -7.79
N SER A 52 -10.78 7.38 -6.82
CA SER A 52 -11.89 8.08 -6.16
C SER A 52 -11.40 9.25 -5.33
N GLU A 53 -10.11 9.30 -5.04
CA GLU A 53 -9.50 10.38 -4.28
C GLU A 53 -8.81 11.40 -5.19
N GLY A 54 -8.99 11.26 -6.49
CA GLY A 54 -8.45 12.23 -7.43
C GLY A 54 -7.09 11.91 -8.02
N LEU A 55 -6.54 10.74 -7.73
CA LEU A 55 -5.25 10.34 -8.29
C LEU A 55 -5.46 9.42 -9.48
N THR A 56 -4.58 9.51 -10.47
CA THR A 56 -4.69 8.66 -11.64
C THR A 56 -3.74 7.49 -11.53
N GLU A 57 -4.07 6.42 -12.23
CA GLU A 57 -3.20 5.25 -12.28
C GLU A 57 -1.82 5.64 -12.82
N GLU A 58 -1.81 6.50 -13.81
CA GLU A 58 -0.57 6.94 -14.41
C GLU A 58 0.34 7.61 -13.40
N GLU A 59 -0.22 8.48 -12.56
CA GLU A 59 0.54 9.15 -11.53
C GLU A 59 1.09 8.16 -10.52
N VAL A 60 0.26 7.22 -10.12
CA VAL A 60 0.62 6.24 -9.11
C VAL A 60 1.79 5.38 -9.60
N ILE A 61 1.72 4.92 -10.84
CA ILE A 61 2.76 4.08 -11.41
C ILE A 61 4.03 4.89 -11.66
N LYS A 62 3.87 6.07 -12.23
CA LYS A 62 5.02 6.91 -12.58
C LYS A 62 5.83 7.30 -11.35
N ASN A 63 5.18 7.56 -10.25
CA ASN A 63 5.84 8.00 -9.04
C ASN A 63 6.17 6.87 -8.07
N HIS A 64 5.95 5.62 -8.48
CA HIS A 64 6.24 4.45 -7.66
C HIS A 64 5.52 4.48 -6.32
N TRP A 65 4.31 5.02 -6.29
CA TRP A 65 3.55 5.15 -5.05
C TRP A 65 3.02 3.82 -4.54
N LEU A 66 3.14 2.76 -5.33
CA LEU A 66 2.74 1.42 -4.88
C LEU A 66 3.86 0.70 -4.12
N ASP A 67 5.05 1.30 -4.05
CA ASP A 67 6.17 0.69 -3.36
C ASP A 67 6.07 0.97 -1.87
N VAL A 68 5.05 0.40 -1.26
CA VAL A 68 4.76 0.62 0.16
C VAL A 68 5.34 -0.46 1.07
N GLU A 69 5.95 -1.48 0.49
CA GLU A 69 6.48 -2.58 1.28
C GLU A 69 7.38 -2.17 2.44
N PRO A 70 8.36 -1.29 2.24
CA PRO A 70 9.22 -0.92 3.36
C PRO A 70 8.44 -0.27 4.50
N LEU A 71 7.42 0.53 4.16
CA LEU A 71 6.62 1.21 5.15
C LEU A 71 5.88 0.22 6.04
N TYR A 72 5.25 -0.76 5.41
CA TYR A 72 4.45 -1.71 6.16
C TYR A 72 5.32 -2.72 6.91
N ARG A 73 6.48 -3.06 6.36
CA ARG A 73 7.40 -3.93 7.07
C ARG A 73 7.90 -3.30 8.36
N GLU A 74 8.14 -2.00 8.34
CA GLU A 74 8.57 -1.30 9.54
C GLU A 74 7.47 -1.21 10.57
N ASN A 75 6.24 -1.47 10.17
CA ASN A 75 5.10 -1.40 11.07
C ASN A 75 4.54 -2.78 11.41
N GLY A 76 5.34 -3.81 11.24
CA GLY A 76 4.97 -5.14 11.71
C GLY A 76 4.27 -6.04 10.72
N PHE A 77 4.29 -5.67 9.44
CA PHE A 77 3.69 -6.49 8.40
C PHE A 77 4.76 -7.05 7.49
N ASP A 78 4.48 -8.22 6.92
CA ASP A 78 5.20 -8.68 5.76
C ASP A 78 4.32 -8.43 4.57
N VAL A 79 4.92 -8.15 3.43
CA VAL A 79 4.19 -7.80 2.23
C VAL A 79 4.78 -8.57 1.07
N LYS A 80 3.90 -9.09 0.22
CA LYS A 80 4.34 -9.76 -0.99
C LYS A 80 3.55 -9.21 -2.17
N TYR A 81 4.25 -8.88 -3.23
CA TYR A 81 3.64 -8.42 -4.47
C TYR A 81 3.67 -9.58 -5.44
N VAL A 82 2.51 -10.05 -5.84
CA VAL A 82 2.39 -11.21 -6.70
C VAL A 82 1.98 -10.78 -8.09
N ARG A 83 2.73 -11.20 -9.09
CA ARG A 83 2.41 -10.90 -10.48
C ARG A 83 1.60 -12.05 -11.05
N CYS A 84 0.42 -11.73 -11.56
CA CYS A 84 -0.48 -12.72 -12.13
C CYS A 84 -0.93 -12.25 -13.51
N PRO A 85 -1.22 -13.20 -14.41
CA PRO A 85 -1.72 -12.83 -15.72
C PRO A 85 -3.03 -12.03 -15.66
N GLU A 86 -3.86 -12.33 -14.65
CA GLU A 86 -5.14 -11.63 -14.51
C GLU A 86 -5.00 -10.28 -13.84
N GLY A 87 -3.83 -9.96 -13.34
CA GLY A 87 -3.60 -8.72 -12.63
C GLY A 87 -2.78 -8.97 -11.38
N ASN A 88 -1.94 -8.02 -11.07
CA ASN A 88 -1.05 -8.14 -9.91
C ASN A 88 -1.84 -7.94 -8.63
N LYS A 89 -1.33 -8.50 -7.53
CA LYS A 89 -1.99 -8.35 -6.26
C LYS A 89 -1.00 -8.22 -5.13
N PHE A 90 -1.48 -7.75 -3.99
CA PHE A 90 -0.70 -7.57 -2.78
C PHE A 90 -1.20 -8.53 -1.71
N VAL A 91 -0.28 -9.10 -0.96
CA VAL A 91 -0.61 -9.94 0.18
C VAL A 91 0.10 -9.38 1.40
N PHE A 92 -0.66 -9.11 2.45
CA PHE A 92 -0.13 -8.57 3.69
C PHE A 92 -0.43 -9.55 4.82
N TRP A 93 0.54 -9.76 5.70
CA TRP A 93 0.29 -10.57 6.90
C TRP A 93 1.18 -10.06 8.01
N LYS A 94 0.88 -10.46 9.23
CA LYS A 94 1.68 -10.02 10.37
C LYS A 94 3.02 -10.71 10.34
N ALA A 95 4.07 -9.95 10.56
CA ALA A 95 5.43 -10.48 10.55
C ALA A 95 5.73 -11.27 11.83
N TYR A 96 4.94 -11.07 12.86
CA TYR A 96 5.15 -11.75 14.14
C TYR A 96 3.86 -11.77 14.97
#